data_30c018e886dfa7f3a0396fee5f6c946c
#
_entry.id   30c018e886dfa7f3a0396fee5f6c946c
#
_cell.length_a   1.000
_cell.length_b   1.000
_cell.length_c   1.000
_cell.angle_alpha   90.00
_cell.angle_beta   90.00
_cell.angle_gamma   90.00
#
_symmetry.space_group_name_H-M   'P 1'
#
loop_
_entity.id
_entity.type
_entity.pdbx_description
1 polymer ?
#
loop_
_entity_poly.entity_id
_entity_poly.type
_entity_poly.pdbx_seq_one_letter_code
_entity_poly.pdbx_strand_id
1 'polypeptide(L)' 'LDSLEPIYKEALLLQQAGYKLHEIMDITYKSGSLKTRNIETVKSRLFLAKKKMRKMINRDGEKRTN' A
#
# COMPACT_ATOMS: atom_id res chain seq x y z
N LEU A 1 -7.53 4.68 8.08
CA LEU A 1 -6.21 4.96 7.51
C LEU A 1 -5.15 5.18 8.56
N ASP A 2 -5.58 5.66 9.71
CA ASP A 2 -4.63 5.91 10.78
C ASP A 2 -3.98 4.64 11.27
N SER A 3 -4.66 3.53 11.11
CA SER A 3 -4.11 2.26 11.54
C SER A 3 -3.17 1.67 10.50
N LEU A 4 -3.05 2.31 9.35
CA LEU A 4 -2.17 1.84 8.29
C LEU A 4 -0.78 2.42 8.50
N GLU A 5 0.23 1.56 8.48
CA GLU A 5 1.59 2.02 8.68
C GLU A 5 2.04 2.94 7.55
N PRO A 6 2.91 3.90 7.86
CA PRO A 6 3.34 4.88 6.85
C PRO A 6 3.91 4.26 5.59
N ILE A 7 4.65 3.17 5.71
CA ILE A 7 5.25 2.57 4.52
C ILE A 7 4.19 1.99 3.59
N TYR A 8 3.13 1.43 4.16
CA TYR A 8 2.04 0.91 3.34
C TYR A 8 1.21 2.04 2.76
N LYS A 9 0.98 3.06 3.57
CA LYS A 9 0.21 4.20 3.12
C LYS A 9 0.89 4.90 1.95
N GLU A 10 2.20 5.08 2.06
CA GLU A 10 2.96 5.72 1.00
C GLU A 10 2.85 4.95 -0.31
N ALA A 11 3.06 3.64 -0.24
CA ALA A 11 2.99 2.81 -1.44
C ALA A 11 1.60 2.88 -2.07
N LEU A 12 0.57 2.84 -1.24
CA LEU A 12 -0.79 2.86 -1.74
C LEU A 12 -1.12 4.20 -2.38
N LEU A 13 -0.69 5.28 -1.76
CA LEU A 13 -0.94 6.61 -2.30
C LEU A 13 -0.25 6.79 -3.65
N LEU A 14 0.97 6.29 -3.77
CA LEU A 14 1.68 6.38 -5.03
C LEU A 14 0.99 5.59 -6.11
N GLN A 15 0.47 4.42 -5.76
CA GLN A 15 -0.24 3.63 -6.73
C GLN A 15 -1.51 4.33 -7.19
N GLN A 16 -2.22 4.94 -6.26
CA GLN A 16 -3.44 5.65 -6.60
C GLN A 16 -3.18 6.89 -7.44
N ALA A 17 -1.99 7.44 -7.29
CA ALA A 17 -1.59 8.58 -8.10
C ALA A 17 -1.22 8.20 -9.53
N GLY A 18 -1.16 6.91 -9.81
CA GLY A 18 -0.90 6.45 -11.17
C GLY A 18 0.51 5.94 -11.41
N TYR A 19 1.33 5.87 -10.38
CA TYR A 19 2.69 5.37 -10.56
C TYR A 19 2.69 3.86 -10.73
N LYS A 20 3.63 3.39 -11.55
CA LYS A 20 3.79 1.96 -11.77
C LYS A 20 4.66 1.37 -10.68
N LEU A 21 4.68 0.03 -10.62
CA LEU A 21 5.40 -0.66 -9.57
C LEU A 21 6.87 -0.25 -9.48
N HIS A 22 7.55 -0.22 -10.61
CA HIS A 22 8.97 0.13 -10.57
C HIS A 22 9.18 1.59 -10.19
N GLU A 23 8.21 2.44 -10.51
CA GLU A 23 8.29 3.84 -10.13
C GLU A 23 8.09 3.98 -8.63
N ILE A 24 7.14 3.25 -8.09
CA ILE A 24 6.91 3.25 -6.65
C ILE A 24 8.15 2.73 -5.93
N MET A 25 8.75 1.68 -6.47
CA MET A 25 9.98 1.15 -5.91
C MET A 25 11.07 2.21 -5.86
N ASP A 26 11.24 2.92 -6.95
CA ASP A 26 12.27 3.94 -7.04
C ASP A 26 12.03 5.07 -6.05
N ILE A 27 10.79 5.54 -6.00
CA ILE A 27 10.43 6.64 -5.12
C ILE A 27 10.60 6.25 -3.66
N THR A 28 10.10 5.08 -3.28
CA THR A 28 10.20 4.65 -1.89
C THR A 28 11.63 4.32 -1.51
N TYR A 29 12.43 3.88 -2.47
CA TYR A 29 13.84 3.64 -2.21
C TYR A 29 14.55 4.96 -1.91
N LYS A 30 14.28 5.98 -2.70
CA LYS A 30 14.90 7.28 -2.52
C LYS A 30 14.43 7.96 -1.25
N SER A 31 13.19 7.72 -0.86
CA SER A 31 12.65 8.34 0.34
C SER A 31 13.09 7.64 1.62
N GLY A 32 13.71 6.48 1.48
CA GLY A 32 14.18 5.74 2.63
C GLY A 32 13.21 4.71 3.17
N SER A 33 12.03 4.62 2.59
CA SER A 33 11.04 3.64 3.03
C SER A 33 11.39 2.23 2.58
N LEU A 34 12.18 2.13 1.52
CA LEU A 34 12.58 0.85 0.96
C LEU A 34 14.10 0.76 1.04
N LYS A 35 14.60 -0.28 1.68
CA LYS A 35 16.04 -0.41 1.89
C LYS A 35 16.77 -0.95 0.68
N THR A 36 16.09 -1.76 -0.12
CA THR A 36 16.67 -2.31 -1.32
C THR A 36 15.69 -2.13 -2.45
N ARG A 37 16.20 -2.07 -3.67
CA ARG A 37 15.36 -1.90 -4.84
C ARG A 37 14.78 -3.26 -5.24
N ASN A 38 13.82 -3.70 -4.49
CA ASN A 38 13.20 -5.00 -4.69
C ASN A 38 11.71 -4.82 -4.99
N ILE A 39 11.35 -5.13 -6.23
CA ILE A 39 9.98 -4.94 -6.69
C ILE A 39 9.01 -5.85 -5.95
N GLU A 40 9.47 -7.01 -5.51
CA GLU A 40 8.61 -7.93 -4.77
C GLU A 40 8.18 -7.34 -3.44
N THR A 41 9.07 -6.59 -2.82
CA THR A 41 8.74 -5.92 -1.57
C THR A 41 7.63 -4.90 -1.81
N VAL A 42 7.70 -4.17 -2.91
CA VAL A 42 6.67 -3.20 -3.25
C VAL A 42 5.34 -3.90 -3.49
N LYS A 43 5.37 -4.99 -4.22
CA LYS A 43 4.16 -5.76 -4.46
C LYS A 43 3.54 -6.23 -3.15
N SER A 44 4.37 -6.75 -2.26
CA SER A 44 3.88 -7.21 -0.96
C SER A 44 3.27 -6.09 -0.16
N ARG A 45 3.93 -4.93 -0.15
CA ARG A 45 3.41 -3.79 0.58
C ARG A 45 2.06 -3.36 0.05
N LEU A 46 1.93 -3.31 -1.27
CA LEU A 46 0.65 -2.93 -1.88
C LEU A 46 -0.42 -3.96 -1.57
N PHE A 47 -0.06 -5.22 -1.64
CA PHE A 47 -1.01 -6.27 -1.34
C PHE A 47 -1.51 -6.16 0.10
N LEU A 48 -0.57 -6.00 1.02
CA LEU A 48 -0.92 -5.90 2.43
C LEU A 48 -1.70 -4.63 2.73
N ALA A 49 -1.32 -3.54 2.09
CA ALA A 49 -2.03 -2.28 2.29
C ALA A 49 -3.47 -2.40 1.85
N LYS A 50 -3.68 -2.99 0.68
CA LYS A 50 -5.03 -3.16 0.17
C LYS A 50 -5.82 -4.12 1.04
N LYS A 51 -5.16 -5.16 1.52
CA LYS A 51 -5.82 -6.12 2.38
C LYS A 51 -6.26 -5.47 3.69
N LYS A 52 -5.40 -4.64 4.26
CA LYS A 52 -5.75 -3.96 5.49
C LYS A 52 -6.89 -2.97 5.28
N MET A 53 -6.83 -2.24 4.18
CA MET A 53 -7.90 -1.30 3.86
C MET A 53 -9.20 -2.03 3.63
N ARG A 54 -9.13 -3.15 2.95
CA ARG A 54 -10.34 -3.93 2.69
C ARG A 54 -10.95 -4.43 3.99
N LYS A 55 -10.11 -4.81 4.93
CA LYS A 55 -10.63 -5.25 6.22
C LYS A 55 -11.35 -4.14 6.95
N MET A 56 -10.79 -2.95 6.88
CA MET A 56 -11.43 -1.81 7.53
C MET A 56 -12.76 -1.49 6.88
N ILE A 57 -12.80 -1.56 5.56
CA ILE A 57 -14.03 -1.30 4.82
C ILE A 57 -15.03 -2.41 5.08
N ASN A 58 -14.56 -3.64 5.13
CA ASN A 58 -15.44 -4.76 5.38
C ASN A 58 -16.15 -4.66 6.70
N ARG A 59 -15.46 -4.09 7.67
CA ARG A 59 -16.09 -3.92 8.96
C ARG A 59 -17.33 -3.07 8.85
N ASP A 60 -17.28 -2.08 7.99
CA ASP A 60 -18.42 -1.22 7.74
C ASP A 60 -19.35 -1.82 6.71
N GLY A 61 -18.77 -2.42 5.68
CA GLY A 61 -19.55 -2.91 4.58
C GLY A 61 -20.19 -4.24 4.80
N GLU A 62 -19.64 -4.98 5.71
CA GLU A 62 -20.14 -6.29 6.01
C GLU A 62 -21.62 -6.30 6.30
N LYS A 63 -22.04 -5.27 6.94
CA LYS A 63 -23.43 -5.14 7.31
C LYS A 63 -24.31 -5.07 6.10
N ARG A 64 -23.80 -4.47 5.05
CA ARG A 64 -24.60 -4.32 3.84
C ARG A 64 -24.53 -5.52 2.96
N THR A 65 -23.35 -6.07 2.85
CA THR A 65 -23.17 -7.15 1.92
C THR A 65 -23.84 -8.42 2.36
N ASN A 66 -24.08 -8.51 3.61
CA ASN A 66 -24.78 -9.69 4.11
C ASN A 66 -26.25 -9.44 4.30
#